data_c6bd9fb7d6af1c7bba2c4ce29392c393
#
_entry.id   c6bd9fb7d6af1c7bba2c4ce29392c393
#
_cell.length_a   1.000
_cell.length_b   1.000
_cell.length_c   1.000
_cell.angle_alpha   90.00
_cell.angle_beta   90.00
_cell.angle_gamma   90.00
#
_symmetry.space_group_name_H-M   'P 1'
#
loop_
_entity.id
_entity.type
_entity.pdbx_description
1 polymer ?
#
loop_
_entity_poly.entity_id
_entity_poly.type
_entity_poly.pdbx_seq_one_letter_code
_entity_poly.pdbx_strand_id
1 'polypeptide(L)'
;MTDHALLLVNLGSPASTSVADVRSYLNQFLMDPYVIDLPWPVRRLLVSLILIKRPEQSAHAYASIWWDEGSPLVVLSRRLQQAMTDQWHHGPVELAMRYGEPSIESTLVRMVAAGHKRITLAPLYPQFADSTTTTVIAEAKRVVCEKNLDVQLSVLQPFYDQPEYLDALVATTRSYLEQDFDHLLMSFHGLPERHLKKLNPGHSFEGGGDCCAGAPPEVVATCYRGQCLRTAAEVAKRLGLPEGKWSVSFQSRLGRAKWIEPYTEARLDELAKSGVKKILVMCPAFVADCIETLEEIGDRGKEQFRAAGGEELVLVPCLNDDPHWARALSALCERAPLAL
;
A
#
# COMPACT_ATOMS: atom_id res chain seq x y z
N MET A 1 29.47 17.45 -1.43
CA MET A 1 28.51 16.42 -1.06
C MET A 1 27.15 17.03 -1.21
N THR A 2 26.30 16.49 -2.03
CA THR A 2 24.93 16.98 -2.22
C THR A 2 24.14 16.60 -0.99
N ASP A 3 23.74 17.59 -0.19
CA ASP A 3 22.93 17.40 1.02
C ASP A 3 21.47 17.15 0.65
N HIS A 4 21.20 15.95 0.13
CA HIS A 4 19.88 15.54 -0.30
C HIS A 4 19.52 14.18 0.31
N ALA A 5 18.87 14.20 1.44
CA ALA A 5 18.45 13.01 2.16
C ALA A 5 17.12 12.45 1.62
N LEU A 6 16.91 11.15 1.82
CA LEU A 6 15.69 10.45 1.45
C LEU A 6 14.97 9.95 2.70
N LEU A 7 13.68 10.17 2.80
CA LEU A 7 12.82 9.62 3.85
C LEU A 7 11.76 8.71 3.23
N LEU A 8 11.96 7.41 3.36
CA LEU A 8 10.98 6.39 3.00
C LEU A 8 9.86 6.39 4.05
N VAL A 9 8.61 6.34 3.61
CA VAL A 9 7.47 6.28 4.53
C VAL A 9 6.54 5.15 4.14
N ASN A 10 6.35 4.21 5.06
CA ASN A 10 5.35 3.16 4.94
C ASN A 10 4.24 3.35 5.98
N LEU A 11 3.18 2.51 5.91
CA LEU A 11 1.99 2.63 6.76
C LEU A 11 2.31 2.49 8.24
N GLY A 12 3.08 1.46 8.56
CA GLY A 12 3.42 1.09 9.92
C GLY A 12 2.70 -0.16 10.41
N SER A 13 3.02 -0.52 11.63
CA SER A 13 2.56 -1.75 12.26
C SER A 13 2.54 -1.57 13.79
N PRO A 14 1.79 -2.42 14.55
CA PRO A 14 1.89 -2.44 16.01
C PRO A 14 3.33 -2.73 16.48
N ALA A 15 3.67 -2.28 17.66
CA ALA A 15 4.99 -2.55 18.28
C ALA A 15 5.19 -4.03 18.61
N SER A 16 4.10 -4.75 18.92
CA SER A 16 4.07 -6.20 19.15
C SER A 16 2.69 -6.76 18.83
N THR A 17 2.54 -8.07 18.93
CA THR A 17 1.26 -8.78 18.79
C THR A 17 0.39 -8.70 20.04
N SER A 18 0.78 -7.96 21.08
CA SER A 18 -0.05 -7.77 22.26
C SER A 18 -1.31 -6.98 21.92
N VAL A 19 -2.43 -7.32 22.56
CA VAL A 19 -3.71 -6.60 22.35
C VAL A 19 -3.57 -5.10 22.69
N ALA A 20 -2.68 -4.75 23.63
CA ALA A 20 -2.44 -3.37 24.04
C ALA A 20 -1.74 -2.56 22.91
N ASP A 21 -0.68 -3.10 22.34
CA ASP A 21 0.07 -2.46 21.25
C ASP A 21 -0.76 -2.37 19.96
N VAL A 22 -1.50 -3.44 19.65
CA VAL A 22 -2.44 -3.45 18.52
C VAL A 22 -3.56 -2.42 18.72
N ARG A 23 -4.08 -2.27 19.94
CA ARG A 23 -5.07 -1.22 20.29
C ARG A 23 -4.49 0.18 20.08
N SER A 24 -3.27 0.41 20.53
CA SER A 24 -2.58 1.70 20.37
C SER A 24 -2.41 2.05 18.90
N TYR A 25 -1.90 1.13 18.10
CA TYR A 25 -1.74 1.27 16.65
C TYR A 25 -3.08 1.53 15.95
N LEU A 26 -4.09 0.70 16.20
CA LEU A 26 -5.42 0.88 15.60
C LEU A 26 -6.07 2.20 16.01
N ASN A 27 -5.86 2.66 17.24
CA ASN A 27 -6.37 3.96 17.67
C ASN A 27 -5.72 5.09 16.88
N GLN A 28 -4.40 5.07 16.67
CA GLN A 28 -3.70 6.08 15.88
C GLN A 28 -4.17 6.05 14.42
N PHE A 29 -4.25 4.87 13.82
CA PHE A 29 -4.68 4.67 12.43
C PHE A 29 -6.14 5.10 12.19
N LEU A 30 -7.08 4.62 12.99
CA LEU A 30 -8.51 4.90 12.81
C LEU A 30 -8.91 6.32 13.20
N MET A 31 -8.12 6.99 14.04
CA MET A 31 -8.37 8.41 14.40
C MET A 31 -7.88 9.40 13.34
N ASP A 32 -7.20 8.92 12.30
CA ASP A 32 -6.81 9.79 11.19
C ASP A 32 -8.04 10.23 10.37
N PRO A 33 -8.24 11.55 10.12
CA PRO A 33 -9.35 12.06 9.31
C PRO A 33 -9.31 11.62 7.84
N TYR A 34 -8.15 11.22 7.34
CA TYR A 34 -7.99 10.68 5.99
C TYR A 34 -8.36 9.20 5.89
N VAL A 35 -8.44 8.49 7.02
CA VAL A 35 -8.88 7.09 7.12
C VAL A 35 -10.38 7.03 7.43
N ILE A 36 -10.81 7.72 8.49
CA ILE A 36 -12.23 7.87 8.84
C ILE A 36 -12.59 9.35 8.75
N ASP A 37 -13.16 9.74 7.62
CA ASP A 37 -13.50 11.11 7.24
C ASP A 37 -14.79 11.64 7.92
N LEU A 38 -14.90 11.43 9.23
CA LEU A 38 -16.00 11.90 10.06
C LEU A 38 -15.51 13.05 10.97
N PRO A 39 -16.41 13.97 11.40
CA PRO A 39 -16.09 14.96 12.42
C PRO A 39 -15.51 14.32 13.68
N TRP A 40 -14.53 14.98 14.31
CA TRP A 40 -13.75 14.41 15.40
C TRP A 40 -14.58 13.73 16.51
N PRO A 41 -15.70 14.32 17.03
CA PRO A 41 -16.47 13.66 18.10
C PRO A 41 -17.13 12.35 17.64
N VAL A 42 -17.65 12.33 16.42
CA VAL A 42 -18.31 11.15 15.83
C VAL A 42 -17.27 10.06 15.53
N ARG A 43 -16.12 10.46 14.94
CA ARG A 43 -14.98 9.56 14.69
C ARG A 43 -14.48 8.98 15.99
N ARG A 44 -14.28 9.78 17.04
CA ARG A 44 -13.83 9.30 18.36
C ARG A 44 -14.79 8.28 18.96
N LEU A 45 -16.10 8.53 18.91
CA LEU A 45 -17.10 7.57 19.39
C LEU A 45 -17.04 6.26 18.60
N LEU A 46 -17.05 6.34 17.26
CA LEU A 46 -16.98 5.17 16.40
C LEU A 46 -15.71 4.34 16.66
N VAL A 47 -14.55 4.99 16.71
CA VAL A 47 -13.27 4.32 16.97
C VAL A 47 -13.27 3.68 18.35
N SER A 48 -13.81 4.33 19.38
CA SER A 48 -13.93 3.73 20.71
C SER A 48 -14.73 2.43 20.70
N LEU A 49 -15.83 2.39 19.95
CA LEU A 49 -16.64 1.16 19.79
C LEU A 49 -15.89 0.05 19.01
N ILE A 50 -15.19 0.41 17.94
CA ILE A 50 -14.36 -0.54 17.17
C ILE A 50 -13.28 -1.15 18.06
N LEU A 51 -12.62 -0.33 18.88
CA LEU A 51 -11.51 -0.75 19.74
C LEU A 51 -11.94 -1.64 20.92
N ILE A 52 -13.23 -1.91 21.13
CA ILE A 52 -13.67 -2.87 22.15
C ILE A 52 -13.26 -4.30 21.77
N LYS A 53 -13.52 -4.71 20.51
CA LYS A 53 -13.33 -6.10 20.05
C LYS A 53 -12.23 -6.26 18.99
N ARG A 54 -12.04 -5.26 18.13
CA ARG A 54 -11.14 -5.34 16.98
C ARG A 54 -9.66 -5.61 17.36
N PRO A 55 -9.10 -5.03 18.45
CA PRO A 55 -7.71 -5.26 18.81
C PRO A 55 -7.37 -6.73 19.09
N GLU A 56 -8.25 -7.48 19.72
CA GLU A 56 -8.04 -8.90 20.00
C GLU A 56 -8.01 -9.73 18.69
N GLN A 57 -8.98 -9.49 17.80
CA GLN A 57 -9.01 -10.14 16.48
C GLN A 57 -7.78 -9.81 15.64
N SER A 58 -7.38 -8.52 15.61
CA SER A 58 -6.20 -8.10 14.88
C SER A 58 -4.91 -8.62 15.48
N ALA A 59 -4.81 -8.72 16.82
CA ALA A 59 -3.65 -9.29 17.50
C ALA A 59 -3.43 -10.76 17.10
N HIS A 60 -4.51 -11.53 16.98
CA HIS A 60 -4.44 -12.91 16.49
C HIS A 60 -3.92 -12.98 15.04
N ALA A 61 -4.44 -12.14 14.16
CA ALA A 61 -4.01 -12.05 12.77
C ALA A 61 -2.54 -11.58 12.64
N TYR A 62 -2.10 -10.61 13.45
CA TYR A 62 -0.68 -10.23 13.48
C TYR A 62 0.21 -11.36 14.00
N ALA A 63 -0.26 -12.14 15.00
CA ALA A 63 0.51 -13.24 15.56
C ALA A 63 0.78 -14.37 14.54
N SER A 64 -0.12 -14.61 13.57
CA SER A 64 0.06 -15.66 12.56
C SER A 64 1.18 -15.35 11.55
N ILE A 65 1.50 -14.08 11.34
CA ILE A 65 2.52 -13.64 10.38
C ILE A 65 3.77 -13.04 11.02
N TRP A 66 3.83 -12.96 12.34
CA TRP A 66 4.90 -12.25 13.03
C TRP A 66 6.22 -13.00 12.96
N TRP A 67 7.29 -12.30 12.63
CA TRP A 67 8.64 -12.86 12.58
C TRP A 67 9.38 -12.64 13.89
N ASP A 68 10.47 -13.37 14.11
CA ASP A 68 11.34 -13.18 15.28
C ASP A 68 11.93 -11.76 15.34
N GLU A 69 12.15 -11.12 14.17
CA GLU A 69 12.66 -9.76 14.04
C GLU A 69 11.57 -8.69 14.20
N GLY A 70 10.29 -9.07 14.22
CA GLY A 70 9.14 -8.17 14.35
C GLY A 70 8.12 -8.29 13.23
N SER A 71 7.36 -7.20 13.01
CA SER A 71 6.38 -7.13 11.93
C SER A 71 7.05 -7.25 10.55
N PRO A 72 6.58 -8.13 9.65
CA PRO A 72 7.10 -8.25 8.29
C PRO A 72 7.20 -6.91 7.56
N LEU A 73 6.17 -6.07 7.63
CA LEU A 73 6.17 -4.74 7.01
C LEU A 73 7.36 -3.88 7.47
N VAL A 74 7.63 -3.86 8.76
CA VAL A 74 8.72 -3.03 9.34
C VAL A 74 10.07 -3.62 8.98
N VAL A 75 10.22 -4.93 9.09
CA VAL A 75 11.48 -5.64 8.77
C VAL A 75 11.83 -5.47 7.30
N LEU A 76 10.88 -5.71 6.40
CA LEU A 76 11.08 -5.56 4.95
C LEU A 76 11.33 -4.11 4.54
N SER A 77 10.65 -3.15 5.18
CA SER A 77 10.92 -1.73 4.94
C SER A 77 12.33 -1.32 5.39
N ARG A 78 12.85 -1.88 6.49
CA ARG A 78 14.24 -1.66 6.93
C ARG A 78 15.24 -2.29 5.97
N ARG A 79 14.97 -3.50 5.47
CA ARG A 79 15.81 -4.15 4.48
C ARG A 79 15.83 -3.36 3.17
N LEU A 80 14.68 -2.83 2.72
CA LEU A 80 14.61 -1.92 1.57
C LEU A 80 15.41 -0.63 1.82
N GLN A 81 15.29 -0.02 3.00
CA GLN A 81 16.10 1.14 3.40
C GLN A 81 17.60 0.84 3.26
N GLN A 82 18.04 -0.31 3.75
CA GLN A 82 19.44 -0.71 3.63
C GLN A 82 19.87 -0.91 2.17
N ALA A 83 19.06 -1.63 1.37
CA ALA A 83 19.32 -1.83 -0.05
C ALA A 83 19.39 -0.51 -0.84
N MET A 84 18.55 0.47 -0.47
CA MET A 84 18.57 1.80 -1.08
C MET A 84 19.77 2.65 -0.60
N THR A 85 20.25 2.48 0.62
CA THR A 85 21.45 3.18 1.11
C THR A 85 22.66 2.89 0.24
N ASP A 86 22.75 1.68 -0.30
CA ASP A 86 23.83 1.27 -1.21
C ASP A 86 23.69 1.88 -2.62
N GLN A 87 22.51 2.38 -2.98
CA GLN A 87 22.18 2.96 -4.30
C GLN A 87 22.14 4.49 -4.27
N TRP A 88 21.72 5.07 -3.15
CA TRP A 88 21.49 6.51 -2.99
C TRP A 88 22.76 7.24 -2.55
N HIS A 89 23.41 7.92 -3.49
CA HIS A 89 24.71 8.57 -3.23
C HIS A 89 24.60 10.06 -2.88
N HIS A 90 23.40 10.58 -2.66
CA HIS A 90 23.14 12.01 -2.43
C HIS A 90 23.07 12.39 -0.96
N GLY A 91 22.93 11.43 -0.06
CA GLY A 91 22.77 11.62 1.38
C GLY A 91 22.25 10.36 2.08
N PRO A 92 21.84 10.45 3.34
CA PRO A 92 21.28 9.31 4.05
C PRO A 92 19.90 8.92 3.53
N VAL A 93 19.58 7.64 3.66
CA VAL A 93 18.25 7.07 3.48
C VAL A 93 17.70 6.70 4.85
N GLU A 94 16.59 7.33 5.24
CA GLU A 94 15.92 7.09 6.50
C GLU A 94 14.56 6.47 6.28
N LEU A 95 14.03 5.78 7.29
CA LEU A 95 12.72 5.14 7.27
C LEU A 95 11.84 5.75 8.35
N ALA A 96 10.58 6.01 8.01
CA ALA A 96 9.53 6.32 8.97
C ALA A 96 8.25 5.56 8.67
N MET A 97 7.40 5.46 9.68
CA MET A 97 6.06 4.91 9.60
C MET A 97 5.03 6.03 9.75
N ARG A 98 3.94 5.96 8.99
CA ARG A 98 2.84 6.92 9.17
C ARG A 98 2.16 6.69 10.53
N TYR A 99 2.06 5.43 10.95
CA TYR A 99 1.52 5.04 12.26
C TYR A 99 2.50 4.08 12.95
N GLY A 100 2.73 4.33 14.24
CA GLY A 100 3.75 3.58 14.99
C GLY A 100 5.15 4.17 14.86
N GLU A 101 6.18 3.34 15.07
CA GLU A 101 7.58 3.76 15.11
C GLU A 101 8.47 3.06 14.05
N PRO A 102 9.52 3.75 13.57
CA PRO A 102 9.88 5.15 13.83
C PRO A 102 8.87 6.11 13.17
N SER A 103 8.43 7.14 13.90
CA SER A 103 7.42 8.07 13.39
C SER A 103 8.01 9.09 12.40
N ILE A 104 7.16 9.67 11.54
CA ILE A 104 7.56 10.78 10.66
C ILE A 104 8.13 11.93 11.51
N GLU A 105 7.51 12.25 12.65
CA GLU A 105 7.96 13.33 13.52
C GLU A 105 9.36 13.07 14.07
N SER A 106 9.57 11.94 14.73
CA SER A 106 10.88 11.61 15.32
C SER A 106 12.00 11.57 14.28
N THR A 107 11.70 11.05 13.09
CA THR A 107 12.68 10.90 12.02
C THR A 107 13.02 12.23 11.35
N LEU A 108 12.03 13.07 10.99
CA LEU A 108 12.27 14.39 10.42
C LEU A 108 13.06 15.30 11.38
N VAL A 109 12.68 15.32 12.67
CA VAL A 109 13.42 16.10 13.68
C VAL A 109 14.88 15.67 13.75
N ARG A 110 15.14 14.36 13.78
CA ARG A 110 16.51 13.80 13.80
C ARG A 110 17.30 14.16 12.54
N MET A 111 16.68 14.03 11.35
CA MET A 111 17.35 14.36 10.08
C MET A 111 17.73 15.83 10.00
N VAL A 112 16.83 16.74 10.38
CA VAL A 112 17.09 18.19 10.38
C VAL A 112 18.14 18.57 11.44
N ALA A 113 18.09 17.96 12.63
CA ALA A 113 19.12 18.15 13.67
C ALA A 113 20.50 17.66 13.22
N ALA A 114 20.57 16.65 12.35
CA ALA A 114 21.81 16.19 11.71
C ALA A 114 22.29 17.11 10.56
N GLY A 115 21.55 18.19 10.25
CA GLY A 115 21.96 19.20 9.27
C GLY A 115 21.36 19.02 7.88
N HIS A 116 20.47 18.04 7.67
CA HIS A 116 19.86 17.81 6.36
C HIS A 116 18.75 18.82 6.09
N LYS A 117 18.94 19.66 5.08
CA LYS A 117 18.00 20.73 4.70
C LYS A 117 17.16 20.43 3.46
N ARG A 118 17.51 19.41 2.69
CA ARG A 118 16.73 18.94 1.53
C ARG A 118 16.41 17.47 1.73
N ILE A 119 15.12 17.17 1.84
CA ILE A 119 14.63 15.80 2.08
C ILE A 119 13.57 15.46 1.04
N THR A 120 13.78 14.37 0.30
CA THR A 120 12.71 13.76 -0.49
C THR A 120 11.90 12.83 0.39
N LEU A 121 10.63 13.15 0.57
CA LEU A 121 9.64 12.29 1.20
C LEU A 121 9.14 11.28 0.15
N ALA A 122 9.32 10.00 0.42
CA ALA A 122 8.92 8.92 -0.48
C ALA A 122 7.83 8.04 0.16
N PRO A 123 6.55 8.40 0.01
CA PRO A 123 5.45 7.53 0.41
C PRO A 123 5.49 6.24 -0.41
N LEU A 124 5.55 5.09 0.25
CA LEU A 124 5.69 3.78 -0.40
C LEU A 124 4.32 3.22 -0.84
N TYR A 125 3.55 4.06 -1.53
CA TYR A 125 2.22 3.72 -2.07
C TYR A 125 2.16 4.05 -3.56
N PRO A 126 2.14 3.04 -4.43
CA PRO A 126 2.16 3.27 -5.86
C PRO A 126 0.95 4.06 -6.37
N GLN A 127 -0.24 3.77 -5.85
CA GLN A 127 -1.50 4.42 -6.24
C GLN A 127 -1.88 5.48 -5.21
N PHE A 128 -2.41 6.61 -5.71
CA PHE A 128 -2.84 7.73 -4.87
C PHE A 128 -4.09 7.41 -4.06
N ALA A 129 -4.04 7.65 -2.75
CA ALA A 129 -5.23 7.71 -1.89
C ALA A 129 -5.03 8.75 -0.77
N ASP A 130 -6.13 9.36 -0.32
CA ASP A 130 -6.09 10.28 0.84
C ASP A 130 -5.58 9.57 2.10
N SER A 131 -6.01 8.33 2.31
CA SER A 131 -5.62 7.51 3.47
C SER A 131 -4.16 7.02 3.44
N THR A 132 -3.41 7.30 2.38
CA THR A 132 -2.00 6.92 2.23
C THR A 132 -1.14 8.11 1.88
N THR A 133 -1.14 8.56 0.63
CA THR A 133 -0.27 9.63 0.13
C THR A 133 -0.57 10.97 0.82
N THR A 134 -1.84 11.39 0.84
CA THR A 134 -2.22 12.70 1.41
C THR A 134 -1.94 12.77 2.90
N THR A 135 -2.25 11.71 3.67
CA THR A 135 -2.00 11.71 5.12
C THR A 135 -0.52 11.76 5.47
N VAL A 136 0.36 11.11 4.70
CA VAL A 136 1.82 11.19 4.89
C VAL A 136 2.32 12.61 4.64
N ILE A 137 1.89 13.24 3.55
CA ILE A 137 2.25 14.63 3.21
C ILE A 137 1.74 15.60 4.28
N ALA A 138 0.49 15.44 4.72
CA ALA A 138 -0.11 16.29 5.74
C ALA A 138 0.63 16.18 7.07
N GLU A 139 1.02 14.99 7.48
CA GLU A 139 1.78 14.77 8.72
C GLU A 139 3.19 15.39 8.62
N ALA A 140 3.90 15.19 7.50
CA ALA A 140 5.21 15.80 7.31
C ALA A 140 5.13 17.33 7.36
N LYS A 141 4.14 17.94 6.69
CA LYS A 141 3.89 19.39 6.74
C LYS A 141 3.55 19.88 8.16
N ARG A 142 2.70 19.14 8.89
CA ARG A 142 2.39 19.44 10.28
C ARG A 142 3.65 19.49 11.15
N VAL A 143 4.49 18.46 11.03
CA VAL A 143 5.74 18.37 11.80
C VAL A 143 6.68 19.54 11.47
N VAL A 144 6.89 19.83 10.19
CA VAL A 144 7.74 20.95 9.75
C VAL A 144 7.26 22.27 10.35
N CYS A 145 5.94 22.53 10.30
CA CYS A 145 5.34 23.75 10.82
C CYS A 145 5.41 23.81 12.36
N GLU A 146 4.96 22.78 13.07
CA GLU A 146 4.87 22.81 14.54
C GLU A 146 6.25 22.77 15.22
N LYS A 147 7.25 22.11 14.61
CA LYS A 147 8.63 22.06 15.14
C LYS A 147 9.52 23.17 14.57
N ASN A 148 8.99 24.03 13.70
CA ASN A 148 9.75 25.13 13.08
C ASN A 148 11.02 24.63 12.37
N LEU A 149 10.91 23.51 11.63
CA LEU A 149 12.07 22.89 11.00
C LEU A 149 12.49 23.69 9.75
N ASP A 150 13.78 24.03 9.67
CA ASP A 150 14.39 24.66 8.48
C ASP A 150 14.76 23.57 7.45
N VAL A 151 13.77 23.12 6.69
CA VAL A 151 13.90 22.04 5.71
C VAL A 151 13.03 22.27 4.49
N GLN A 152 13.56 21.93 3.32
CA GLN A 152 12.84 21.87 2.06
C GLN A 152 12.45 20.42 1.78
N LEU A 153 11.16 20.16 1.67
CA LEU A 153 10.63 18.85 1.33
C LEU A 153 10.28 18.78 -0.16
N SER A 154 10.68 17.71 -0.83
CA SER A 154 10.10 17.25 -2.08
C SER A 154 9.33 15.95 -1.84
N VAL A 155 8.44 15.57 -2.74
CA VAL A 155 7.61 14.38 -2.56
C VAL A 155 7.62 13.52 -3.81
N LEU A 156 7.91 12.23 -3.62
CA LEU A 156 7.69 11.23 -4.65
C LEU A 156 6.19 11.16 -4.96
N GLN A 157 5.84 11.44 -6.21
CA GLN A 157 4.45 11.35 -6.67
C GLN A 157 4.03 9.89 -6.81
N PRO A 158 2.71 9.59 -6.84
CA PRO A 158 2.22 8.25 -7.15
C PRO A 158 2.88 7.70 -8.40
N PHE A 159 3.36 6.48 -8.34
CA PHE A 159 4.20 5.88 -9.37
C PHE A 159 3.57 4.64 -10.02
N TYR A 160 2.24 4.55 -9.96
CA TYR A 160 1.39 3.44 -10.40
C TYR A 160 1.61 3.00 -11.87
N ASP A 161 2.07 3.90 -12.74
CA ASP A 161 2.32 3.66 -14.17
C ASP A 161 3.78 3.88 -14.59
N GLN A 162 4.67 4.12 -13.61
CA GLN A 162 6.07 4.35 -13.91
C GLN A 162 6.74 3.06 -14.40
N PRO A 163 7.49 3.13 -15.53
CA PRO A 163 8.09 1.94 -16.12
C PRO A 163 8.94 1.13 -15.14
N GLU A 164 9.71 1.79 -14.29
CA GLU A 164 10.60 1.16 -13.32
C GLU A 164 9.83 0.32 -12.30
N TYR A 165 8.70 0.82 -11.82
CA TYR A 165 7.84 0.09 -10.89
C TYR A 165 7.15 -1.10 -11.59
N LEU A 166 6.62 -0.87 -12.80
CA LEU A 166 5.97 -1.91 -13.58
C LEU A 166 6.94 -3.04 -13.97
N ASP A 167 8.18 -2.69 -14.35
CA ASP A 167 9.21 -3.67 -14.67
C ASP A 167 9.63 -4.49 -13.45
N ALA A 168 9.70 -3.88 -12.25
CA ALA A 168 9.95 -4.60 -11.01
C ALA A 168 8.82 -5.59 -10.69
N LEU A 169 7.54 -5.19 -10.83
CA LEU A 169 6.40 -6.11 -10.66
C LEU A 169 6.44 -7.28 -11.63
N VAL A 170 6.76 -7.00 -12.89
CA VAL A 170 6.89 -8.02 -13.95
C VAL A 170 8.03 -8.99 -13.63
N ALA A 171 9.19 -8.47 -13.21
CA ALA A 171 10.35 -9.30 -12.86
C ALA A 171 10.03 -10.24 -11.69
N THR A 172 9.42 -9.73 -10.62
CA THR A 172 9.02 -10.54 -9.46
C THR A 172 8.00 -11.61 -9.85
N THR A 173 7.04 -11.29 -10.73
CA THR A 173 5.95 -12.21 -11.08
C THR A 173 6.40 -13.28 -12.09
N ARG A 174 7.36 -12.97 -12.94
CA ARG A 174 7.73 -13.82 -14.11
C ARG A 174 8.10 -15.26 -13.74
N SER A 175 8.86 -15.48 -12.67
CA SER A 175 9.24 -16.80 -12.20
C SER A 175 8.05 -17.66 -11.76
N TYR A 176 6.97 -17.03 -11.31
CA TYR A 176 5.73 -17.72 -10.92
C TYR A 176 4.88 -18.11 -12.12
N LEU A 177 5.02 -17.44 -13.26
CA LEU A 177 4.31 -17.80 -14.49
C LEU A 177 4.91 -19.01 -15.20
N GLU A 178 6.13 -19.42 -14.85
CA GLU A 178 6.75 -20.65 -15.36
C GLU A 178 6.09 -21.91 -14.79
N GLN A 179 5.35 -21.75 -13.69
CA GLN A 179 4.53 -22.81 -13.11
C GLN A 179 3.19 -22.88 -13.85
N ASP A 180 2.59 -24.08 -13.85
CA ASP A 180 1.24 -24.25 -14.38
C ASP A 180 0.22 -23.49 -13.49
N PHE A 181 -0.50 -22.55 -14.09
CA PHE A 181 -1.54 -21.75 -13.41
C PHE A 181 -2.71 -21.48 -14.36
N ASP A 182 -3.90 -21.34 -13.80
CA ASP A 182 -5.12 -21.07 -14.56
C ASP A 182 -5.41 -19.57 -14.68
N HIS A 183 -5.11 -18.79 -13.63
CA HIS A 183 -5.51 -17.38 -13.56
C HIS A 183 -4.56 -16.56 -12.67
N LEU A 184 -4.26 -15.32 -13.09
CA LEU A 184 -3.58 -14.32 -12.26
C LEU A 184 -4.61 -13.33 -11.73
N LEU A 185 -4.80 -13.26 -10.41
CA LEU A 185 -5.62 -12.25 -9.75
C LEU A 185 -4.73 -11.14 -9.20
N MET A 186 -4.96 -9.89 -9.63
CA MET A 186 -4.31 -8.71 -9.10
C MET A 186 -5.20 -8.06 -8.04
N SER A 187 -4.91 -8.29 -6.77
CA SER A 187 -5.68 -7.81 -5.64
C SER A 187 -5.09 -6.51 -5.10
N PHE A 188 -5.88 -5.44 -5.11
CA PHE A 188 -5.51 -4.15 -4.54
C PHE A 188 -6.25 -3.92 -3.23
N HIS A 189 -5.74 -3.07 -2.36
CA HIS A 189 -6.51 -2.67 -1.19
C HIS A 189 -7.78 -1.93 -1.62
N GLY A 190 -8.93 -2.32 -1.10
CA GLY A 190 -10.20 -1.63 -1.37
C GLY A 190 -10.28 -0.26 -0.69
N LEU A 191 -11.13 0.60 -1.21
CA LEU A 191 -11.47 1.88 -0.57
C LEU A 191 -12.98 2.09 -0.59
N PRO A 192 -13.55 2.79 0.41
CA PRO A 192 -14.94 3.21 0.36
C PRO A 192 -15.18 4.11 -0.87
N GLU A 193 -16.24 3.86 -1.63
CA GLU A 193 -16.58 4.68 -2.82
C GLU A 193 -16.68 6.18 -2.51
N ARG A 194 -17.12 6.54 -1.31
CA ARG A 194 -17.24 7.94 -0.89
C ARG A 194 -15.89 8.68 -0.93
N HIS A 195 -14.74 7.98 -0.69
CA HIS A 195 -13.41 8.59 -0.77
C HIS A 195 -13.09 8.99 -2.21
N LEU A 196 -13.42 8.14 -3.19
CA LEU A 196 -13.22 8.45 -4.59
C LEU A 196 -14.16 9.56 -5.06
N LYS A 197 -15.44 9.50 -4.65
CA LYS A 197 -16.46 10.52 -4.97
C LYS A 197 -16.10 11.90 -4.42
N LYS A 198 -15.48 11.96 -3.25
CA LYS A 198 -15.01 13.21 -2.64
C LYS A 198 -13.93 13.90 -3.47
N LEU A 199 -13.01 13.11 -4.01
CA LEU A 199 -11.90 13.61 -4.82
C LEU A 199 -12.32 13.93 -6.27
N ASN A 200 -13.30 13.21 -6.78
CA ASN A 200 -13.80 13.34 -8.15
C ASN A 200 -15.34 13.51 -8.16
N PRO A 201 -15.86 14.65 -7.65
CA PRO A 201 -17.31 14.90 -7.66
C PRO A 201 -17.82 14.97 -9.09
N GLY A 202 -18.85 14.23 -9.42
CA GLY A 202 -19.41 14.13 -10.77
C GLY A 202 -18.90 12.93 -11.59
N HIS A 203 -17.93 12.16 -11.08
CA HIS A 203 -17.55 10.89 -11.67
C HIS A 203 -18.47 9.77 -11.13
N SER A 204 -19.11 9.05 -12.04
CA SER A 204 -19.98 7.93 -11.65
C SER A 204 -19.14 6.67 -11.54
N PHE A 205 -19.14 6.06 -10.35
CA PHE A 205 -18.59 4.73 -10.10
C PHE A 205 -19.67 3.65 -10.18
N GLU A 206 -20.87 4.05 -10.59
CA GLU A 206 -22.06 3.16 -10.64
C GLU A 206 -22.04 2.32 -11.92
N GLY A 207 -22.31 1.06 -11.77
CA GLY A 207 -22.59 0.15 -12.87
C GLY A 207 -21.39 -0.60 -13.47
N GLY A 208 -20.24 -0.68 -12.80
CA GLY A 208 -19.10 -1.47 -13.34
C GLY A 208 -18.57 -0.99 -14.69
N GLY A 209 -19.11 0.12 -15.17
CA GLY A 209 -18.75 0.73 -16.43
C GLY A 209 -17.31 1.23 -16.41
N ASP A 210 -16.74 1.31 -17.58
CA ASP A 210 -15.35 1.60 -17.86
C ASP A 210 -15.01 3.11 -17.71
N CYS A 211 -15.51 3.71 -16.61
CA CYS A 211 -15.24 5.12 -16.33
C CYS A 211 -13.73 5.42 -16.25
N CYS A 212 -12.92 4.37 -15.97
CA CYS A 212 -11.48 4.50 -15.81
C CYS A 212 -10.72 4.46 -17.14
N ALA A 213 -11.21 3.75 -18.17
CA ALA A 213 -10.52 3.65 -19.47
C ALA A 213 -10.53 4.96 -20.25
N GLY A 214 -11.64 5.70 -20.19
CA GLY A 214 -11.81 7.00 -20.85
C GLY A 214 -11.59 8.21 -19.95
N ALA A 215 -11.15 8.03 -18.70
CA ALA A 215 -11.00 9.14 -17.76
C ALA A 215 -9.86 10.09 -18.17
N PRO A 216 -10.09 11.41 -18.17
CA PRO A 216 -9.06 12.38 -18.48
C PRO A 216 -7.93 12.36 -17.42
N PRO A 217 -6.70 12.78 -17.79
CA PRO A 217 -5.52 12.68 -16.91
C PRO A 217 -5.72 13.30 -15.53
N GLU A 218 -6.40 14.45 -15.44
CA GLU A 218 -6.69 15.15 -14.19
C GLU A 218 -7.57 14.33 -13.24
N VAL A 219 -8.49 13.53 -13.76
CA VAL A 219 -9.32 12.62 -12.96
C VAL A 219 -8.51 11.42 -12.50
N VAL A 220 -7.69 10.86 -13.40
CA VAL A 220 -6.84 9.71 -13.05
C VAL A 220 -5.81 10.08 -12.00
N ALA A 221 -5.30 11.31 -12.01
CA ALA A 221 -4.31 11.77 -11.02
C ALA A 221 -4.78 11.58 -9.57
N THR A 222 -6.10 11.57 -9.32
CA THR A 222 -6.71 11.40 -7.99
C THR A 222 -7.67 10.20 -7.91
N CYS A 223 -7.81 9.42 -8.98
CA CYS A 223 -8.69 8.26 -8.99
C CYS A 223 -7.93 6.97 -8.69
N TYR A 224 -7.96 6.54 -7.43
CA TYR A 224 -7.32 5.30 -6.98
C TYR A 224 -7.69 4.09 -7.85
N ARG A 225 -8.99 3.86 -8.09
CA ARG A 225 -9.47 2.73 -8.91
C ARG A 225 -8.90 2.78 -10.34
N GLY A 226 -8.89 3.97 -10.95
CA GLY A 226 -8.31 4.17 -12.29
C GLY A 226 -6.82 3.84 -12.34
N GLN A 227 -6.07 4.25 -11.31
CA GLN A 227 -4.64 3.94 -11.19
C GLN A 227 -4.41 2.44 -10.99
N CYS A 228 -5.19 1.76 -10.14
CA CYS A 228 -5.10 0.30 -9.96
C CYS A 228 -5.33 -0.45 -11.27
N LEU A 229 -6.39 -0.09 -12.03
CA LEU A 229 -6.70 -0.74 -13.30
C LEU A 229 -5.61 -0.50 -14.36
N ARG A 230 -5.01 0.70 -14.40
CA ARG A 230 -3.88 0.98 -15.29
C ARG A 230 -2.64 0.18 -14.94
N THR A 231 -2.28 0.11 -13.65
CA THR A 231 -1.19 -0.77 -13.18
C THR A 231 -1.43 -2.21 -13.65
N ALA A 232 -2.63 -2.75 -13.40
CA ALA A 232 -2.96 -4.12 -13.73
C ALA A 232 -2.89 -4.39 -15.25
N ALA A 233 -3.46 -3.51 -16.07
CA ALA A 233 -3.45 -3.64 -17.52
C ALA A 233 -2.01 -3.61 -18.09
N GLU A 234 -1.17 -2.69 -17.61
CA GLU A 234 0.22 -2.60 -18.05
C GLU A 234 1.06 -3.81 -17.60
N VAL A 235 0.86 -4.30 -16.37
CA VAL A 235 1.52 -5.53 -15.90
C VAL A 235 1.08 -6.73 -16.73
N ALA A 236 -0.22 -6.94 -16.97
CA ALA A 236 -0.72 -8.04 -17.78
C ALA A 236 -0.16 -8.01 -19.21
N LYS A 237 -0.13 -6.82 -19.83
CA LYS A 237 0.43 -6.59 -21.15
C LYS A 237 1.93 -6.96 -21.22
N ARG A 238 2.74 -6.51 -20.24
CA ARG A 238 4.19 -6.80 -20.16
C ARG A 238 4.48 -8.27 -19.87
N LEU A 239 3.60 -8.96 -19.18
CA LEU A 239 3.65 -10.39 -18.94
C LEU A 239 3.15 -11.21 -20.13
N GLY A 240 2.54 -10.59 -21.15
CA GLY A 240 1.97 -11.27 -22.31
C GLY A 240 0.72 -12.10 -21.98
N LEU A 241 -0.02 -11.74 -20.93
CA LEU A 241 -1.21 -12.49 -20.52
C LEU A 241 -2.40 -12.15 -21.41
N PRO A 242 -3.06 -13.15 -22.02
CA PRO A 242 -4.24 -12.93 -22.81
C PRO A 242 -5.44 -12.52 -21.93
N GLU A 243 -6.43 -11.90 -22.57
CA GLU A 243 -7.71 -11.59 -21.92
C GLU A 243 -8.34 -12.88 -21.36
N GLY A 244 -8.93 -12.77 -20.16
CA GLY A 244 -9.51 -13.91 -19.43
C GLY A 244 -8.52 -14.67 -18.55
N LYS A 245 -7.21 -14.57 -18.77
CA LYS A 245 -6.17 -15.18 -17.92
C LYS A 245 -5.81 -14.35 -16.69
N TRP A 246 -6.34 -13.15 -16.57
CA TRP A 246 -6.12 -12.28 -15.41
C TRP A 246 -7.37 -11.46 -15.07
N SER A 247 -7.43 -10.98 -13.85
CA SER A 247 -8.48 -10.04 -13.41
C SER A 247 -8.00 -9.19 -12.23
N VAL A 248 -8.79 -8.16 -11.92
CA VAL A 248 -8.56 -7.25 -10.79
C VAL A 248 -9.62 -7.47 -9.73
N SER A 249 -9.23 -7.34 -8.47
CA SER A 249 -10.14 -7.30 -7.32
C SER A 249 -9.65 -6.34 -6.25
N PHE A 250 -10.51 -6.06 -5.25
CA PHE A 250 -10.24 -5.15 -4.16
C PHE A 250 -10.51 -5.85 -2.82
N GLN A 251 -9.49 -5.91 -1.97
CA GLN A 251 -9.49 -6.60 -0.68
C GLN A 251 -9.75 -5.67 0.52
N SER A 252 -9.79 -6.25 1.71
CA SER A 252 -9.77 -5.56 3.01
C SER A 252 -11.01 -4.71 3.31
N ARG A 253 -12.18 -5.06 2.76
CA ARG A 253 -13.44 -4.37 3.03
C ARG A 253 -13.78 -4.36 4.52
N LEU A 254 -14.05 -3.18 5.05
CA LEU A 254 -14.42 -2.99 6.44
C LEU A 254 -15.82 -2.34 6.59
N GLY A 255 -16.63 -2.89 7.48
CA GLY A 255 -17.91 -2.32 7.85
C GLY A 255 -19.00 -2.45 6.79
N ARG A 256 -20.00 -1.54 6.84
CA ARG A 256 -21.21 -1.60 5.99
C ARG A 256 -21.21 -0.60 4.82
N ALA A 257 -20.21 0.25 4.74
CA ALA A 257 -20.09 1.19 3.63
C ALA A 257 -19.92 0.43 2.30
N LYS A 258 -20.37 1.04 1.20
CA LYS A 258 -20.07 0.52 -0.13
C LYS A 258 -18.61 0.82 -0.47
N TRP A 259 -17.87 -0.22 -0.83
CA TRP A 259 -16.48 -0.16 -1.26
C TRP A 259 -16.37 -0.41 -2.76
N ILE A 260 -15.23 -0.05 -3.35
CA ILE A 260 -14.97 -0.34 -4.76
C ILE A 260 -14.92 -1.85 -5.01
N GLU A 261 -15.46 -2.25 -6.15
CA GLU A 261 -15.65 -3.65 -6.57
C GLU A 261 -14.81 -3.97 -7.83
N PRO A 262 -14.61 -5.31 -8.13
CA PRO A 262 -15.10 -6.50 -7.42
C PRO A 262 -14.31 -6.80 -6.14
N TYR A 263 -14.98 -7.37 -5.13
CA TYR A 263 -14.33 -7.76 -3.87
C TYR A 263 -13.49 -9.02 -4.06
N THR A 264 -12.30 -9.07 -3.47
CA THR A 264 -11.37 -10.20 -3.61
C THR A 264 -11.98 -11.51 -3.09
N GLU A 265 -12.65 -11.49 -1.93
CA GLU A 265 -13.32 -12.66 -1.37
C GLU A 265 -14.35 -13.26 -2.37
N ALA A 266 -15.23 -12.41 -2.91
CA ALA A 266 -16.22 -12.86 -3.89
C ALA A 266 -15.55 -13.37 -5.18
N ARG A 267 -14.49 -12.71 -5.63
CA ARG A 267 -13.77 -13.09 -6.86
C ARG A 267 -13.04 -14.42 -6.73
N LEU A 268 -12.47 -14.74 -5.57
CA LEU A 268 -11.86 -16.04 -5.29
C LEU A 268 -12.90 -17.16 -5.40
N ASP A 269 -14.07 -16.96 -4.79
CA ASP A 269 -15.18 -17.92 -4.88
C ASP A 269 -15.68 -18.14 -6.32
N GLU A 270 -15.87 -17.05 -7.07
CA GLU A 270 -16.32 -17.09 -8.47
C GLU A 270 -15.33 -17.85 -9.35
N LEU A 271 -14.04 -17.55 -9.22
CA LEU A 271 -12.98 -18.21 -9.99
C LEU A 271 -12.91 -19.72 -9.69
N ALA A 272 -12.94 -20.10 -8.40
CA ALA A 272 -12.96 -21.51 -8.02
C ALA A 272 -14.19 -22.24 -8.57
N LYS A 273 -15.38 -21.65 -8.47
CA LYS A 273 -16.64 -22.19 -9.00
C LYS A 273 -16.68 -22.25 -10.52
N SER A 274 -15.95 -21.38 -11.22
CA SER A 274 -15.80 -21.41 -12.68
C SER A 274 -14.82 -22.45 -13.19
N GLY A 275 -14.18 -23.21 -12.30
CA GLY A 275 -13.24 -24.30 -12.66
C GLY A 275 -11.76 -23.92 -12.59
N VAL A 276 -11.42 -22.70 -12.14
CA VAL A 276 -10.02 -22.33 -11.84
C VAL A 276 -9.52 -23.17 -10.67
N LYS A 277 -8.43 -23.92 -10.88
CA LYS A 277 -7.84 -24.82 -9.89
C LYS A 277 -6.59 -24.23 -9.26
N LYS A 278 -5.74 -23.59 -10.06
CA LYS A 278 -4.49 -22.99 -9.61
C LYS A 278 -4.50 -21.49 -9.90
N ILE A 279 -4.45 -20.68 -8.85
CA ILE A 279 -4.47 -19.22 -8.96
C ILE A 279 -3.18 -18.62 -8.43
N LEU A 280 -2.61 -17.68 -9.19
CA LEU A 280 -1.60 -16.75 -8.69
C LEU A 280 -2.29 -15.50 -8.22
N VAL A 281 -1.90 -14.99 -7.06
CA VAL A 281 -2.40 -13.70 -6.55
C VAL A 281 -1.22 -12.77 -6.30
N MET A 282 -1.24 -11.59 -6.89
CA MET A 282 -0.30 -10.52 -6.60
C MET A 282 -1.04 -9.31 -6.03
N CYS A 283 -0.35 -8.53 -5.20
CA CYS A 283 -0.92 -7.39 -4.49
C CYS A 283 -0.19 -6.07 -4.84
N PRO A 284 -0.43 -5.46 -6.05
CA PRO A 284 0.38 -4.35 -6.54
C PRO A 284 0.22 -3.04 -5.76
N ALA A 285 -0.77 -2.91 -4.89
CA ALA A 285 -0.89 -1.73 -4.02
C ALA A 285 0.13 -1.73 -2.86
N PHE A 286 0.78 -2.86 -2.62
CA PHE A 286 1.72 -3.06 -1.53
C PHE A 286 3.14 -3.27 -2.09
N VAL A 287 4.09 -2.44 -1.68
CA VAL A 287 5.50 -2.62 -2.07
C VAL A 287 6.25 -3.51 -1.08
N ALA A 288 5.72 -3.74 0.11
CA ALA A 288 6.25 -4.66 1.11
C ALA A 288 5.14 -5.57 1.64
N ASP A 289 5.46 -6.84 1.87
CA ASP A 289 4.53 -7.79 2.45
C ASP A 289 4.12 -7.37 3.86
N CYS A 290 2.85 -7.53 4.14
CA CYS A 290 2.18 -7.05 5.34
C CYS A 290 1.02 -7.97 5.72
N ILE A 291 0.24 -7.60 6.71
CA ILE A 291 -0.91 -8.39 7.16
C ILE A 291 -1.95 -8.59 6.04
N GLU A 292 -2.12 -7.60 5.19
CA GLU A 292 -3.07 -7.62 4.06
C GLU A 292 -2.61 -8.56 2.93
N THR A 293 -1.33 -8.87 2.82
CA THR A 293 -0.83 -9.83 1.83
C THR A 293 -0.66 -11.22 2.43
N LEU A 294 0.05 -11.32 3.54
CA LEU A 294 0.43 -12.61 4.13
C LEU A 294 -0.77 -13.32 4.79
N GLU A 295 -1.48 -12.62 5.69
CA GLU A 295 -2.61 -13.23 6.41
C GLU A 295 -3.88 -13.21 5.56
N GLU A 296 -4.26 -12.05 4.99
CA GLU A 296 -5.55 -11.94 4.29
C GLU A 296 -5.58 -12.76 3.00
N ILE A 297 -4.52 -12.70 2.18
CA ILE A 297 -4.44 -13.46 0.92
C ILE A 297 -3.73 -14.80 1.11
N GLY A 298 -2.55 -14.77 1.73
CA GLY A 298 -1.68 -15.95 1.87
C GLY A 298 -2.27 -17.04 2.74
N ASP A 299 -2.96 -16.68 3.83
CA ASP A 299 -3.59 -17.64 4.75
C ASP A 299 -5.10 -17.74 4.46
N ARG A 300 -5.91 -16.74 4.82
CA ARG A 300 -7.37 -16.81 4.67
C ARG A 300 -7.86 -16.95 3.23
N GLY A 301 -7.27 -16.23 2.30
CA GLY A 301 -7.64 -16.30 0.88
C GLY A 301 -7.36 -17.68 0.32
N LYS A 302 -6.24 -18.29 0.70
CA LYS A 302 -5.88 -19.67 0.32
C LYS A 302 -6.87 -20.71 0.87
N GLU A 303 -7.25 -20.58 2.14
CA GLU A 303 -8.25 -21.45 2.75
C GLU A 303 -9.63 -21.30 2.07
N GLN A 304 -10.05 -20.06 1.84
CA GLN A 304 -11.29 -19.74 1.17
C GLN A 304 -11.35 -20.30 -0.25
N PHE A 305 -10.29 -20.09 -1.06
CA PHE A 305 -10.23 -20.58 -2.43
C PHE A 305 -10.34 -22.11 -2.50
N ARG A 306 -9.66 -22.82 -1.58
CA ARG A 306 -9.77 -24.28 -1.45
C ARG A 306 -11.19 -24.72 -1.05
N ALA A 307 -11.78 -24.06 -0.09
CA ALA A 307 -13.14 -24.36 0.36
C ALA A 307 -14.19 -24.13 -0.76
N ALA A 308 -13.94 -23.20 -1.68
CA ALA A 308 -14.78 -22.92 -2.84
C ALA A 308 -14.58 -23.91 -4.02
N GLY A 309 -13.61 -24.83 -3.94
CA GLY A 309 -13.35 -25.85 -4.95
C GLY A 309 -12.09 -25.64 -5.78
N GLY A 310 -11.28 -24.64 -5.46
CA GLY A 310 -9.91 -24.47 -5.97
C GLY A 310 -8.94 -25.47 -5.34
N GLU A 311 -7.75 -25.61 -5.90
CA GLU A 311 -6.74 -26.54 -5.40
C GLU A 311 -5.57 -25.79 -4.77
N GLU A 312 -5.05 -24.78 -5.47
CA GLU A 312 -3.84 -24.07 -5.06
C GLU A 312 -3.98 -22.56 -5.28
N LEU A 313 -3.66 -21.79 -4.24
CA LEU A 313 -3.44 -20.35 -4.33
C LEU A 313 -1.98 -20.08 -3.97
N VAL A 314 -1.26 -19.45 -4.90
CA VAL A 314 0.12 -19.00 -4.70
C VAL A 314 0.12 -17.47 -4.59
N LEU A 315 0.54 -16.95 -3.44
CA LEU A 315 0.77 -15.52 -3.27
C LEU A 315 2.13 -15.17 -3.88
N VAL A 316 2.12 -14.29 -4.88
CA VAL A 316 3.34 -13.68 -5.40
C VAL A 316 3.82 -12.64 -4.37
N PRO A 317 5.06 -12.69 -3.88
CA PRO A 317 5.54 -11.74 -2.88
C PRO A 317 5.53 -10.31 -3.44
N CYS A 318 5.39 -9.34 -2.55
CA CYS A 318 5.58 -7.95 -2.89
C CYS A 318 7.03 -7.67 -3.33
N LEU A 319 7.32 -6.44 -3.73
CA LEU A 319 8.66 -6.05 -4.19
C LEU A 319 9.72 -6.11 -3.07
N ASN A 320 9.29 -5.88 -1.84
CA ASN A 320 10.09 -6.02 -0.62
C ASN A 320 11.45 -5.27 -0.71
N ASP A 321 12.53 -5.98 -0.44
CA ASP A 321 13.91 -5.49 -0.49
C ASP A 321 14.67 -5.94 -1.75
N ASP A 322 13.94 -6.29 -2.82
CA ASP A 322 14.55 -6.71 -4.09
C ASP A 322 15.52 -5.63 -4.62
N PRO A 323 16.77 -5.99 -4.96
CA PRO A 323 17.76 -5.01 -5.40
C PRO A 323 17.40 -4.28 -6.70
N HIS A 324 16.61 -4.90 -7.58
CA HIS A 324 16.13 -4.25 -8.79
C HIS A 324 15.09 -3.19 -8.44
N TRP A 325 14.18 -3.50 -7.50
CA TRP A 325 13.23 -2.54 -6.97
C TRP A 325 13.91 -1.39 -6.23
N ALA A 326 14.92 -1.66 -5.39
CA ALA A 326 15.66 -0.62 -4.68
C ALA A 326 16.30 0.39 -5.67
N ARG A 327 16.89 -0.09 -6.78
CA ARG A 327 17.40 0.78 -7.85
C ARG A 327 16.30 1.57 -8.54
N ALA A 328 15.20 0.90 -8.87
CA ALA A 328 14.05 1.54 -9.51
C ALA A 328 13.48 2.67 -8.64
N LEU A 329 13.28 2.42 -7.35
CA LEU A 329 12.77 3.42 -6.41
C LEU A 329 13.75 4.59 -6.22
N SER A 330 15.06 4.34 -6.18
CA SER A 330 16.07 5.39 -6.14
C SER A 330 15.98 6.32 -7.35
N ALA A 331 15.88 5.77 -8.56
CA ALA A 331 15.70 6.54 -9.79
C ALA A 331 14.40 7.36 -9.80
N LEU A 332 13.31 6.81 -9.25
CA LEU A 332 12.04 7.55 -9.10
C LEU A 332 12.20 8.73 -8.10
N CYS A 333 12.89 8.51 -7.00
CA CYS A 333 13.13 9.55 -5.98
C CYS A 333 14.03 10.68 -6.48
N GLU A 334 15.03 10.38 -7.34
CA GLU A 334 15.88 11.40 -7.96
C GLU A 334 15.10 12.39 -8.84
N ARG A 335 14.02 11.92 -9.46
CA ARG A 335 13.15 12.73 -10.31
C ARG A 335 12.00 13.42 -9.55
N ALA A 336 11.92 13.23 -8.24
CA ALA A 336 10.86 13.84 -7.44
C ALA A 336 10.91 15.37 -7.56
N PRO A 337 9.77 16.04 -7.85
CA PRO A 337 9.76 17.48 -8.00
C PRO A 337 10.14 18.18 -6.69
N LEU A 338 10.92 19.26 -6.82
CA LEU A 338 11.27 20.13 -5.69
C LEU A 338 10.05 20.92 -5.23
N ALA A 339 9.89 20.98 -3.91
CA ALA A 339 8.96 21.82 -3.13
C ALA A 339 7.53 21.29 -2.93
N LEU A 340 7.25 21.01 -1.66
CA LEU A 340 5.92 21.07 -1.04
C LEU A 340 5.60 22.51 -0.61
#